data_596153f31686256dc7e0c78bd992ad86
#
_entry.id   596153f31686256dc7e0c78bd992ad86
#
_cell.length_a   1.000
_cell.length_b   1.000
_cell.length_c   1.000
_cell.angle_alpha   90.00
_cell.angle_beta   90.00
_cell.angle_gamma   90.00
#
_symmetry.space_group_name_H-M   'P 1'
#
loop_
_entity.id
_entity.type
_entity.pdbx_description
1 polymer ?
#
loop_
_entity_poly.entity_id
_entity_poly.type
_entity_poly.pdbx_seq_one_letter_code
_entity_poly.pdbx_strand_id
1 'polypeptide(L)' 'PALTGTVNDPTATVVVTVDGVNYPATNNGDGTWTLADNTLPALTDGPHTITVTATDPAGNAGTDTAVV' A
#
# COMPACT_ATOMS: atom_id res chain seq x y z
N PRO A 1 5.50 -9.19 -7.49
CA PRO A 1 6.22 -7.92 -7.69
C PRO A 1 6.18 -7.04 -6.45
N ALA A 2 7.23 -6.27 -6.23
CA ALA A 2 7.28 -5.30 -5.15
C ALA A 2 6.54 -4.02 -5.55
N LEU A 3 5.85 -3.40 -4.59
CA LEU A 3 5.22 -2.09 -4.77
C LEU A 3 5.84 -1.09 -3.81
N THR A 4 5.98 0.15 -4.26
CA THR A 4 6.50 1.24 -3.44
C THR A 4 5.69 2.51 -3.68
N GLY A 5 5.72 3.41 -2.72
CA GLY A 5 5.06 4.70 -2.83
C GLY A 5 5.50 5.66 -1.74
N THR A 6 4.80 6.77 -1.62
CA THR A 6 5.11 7.81 -0.63
C THR A 6 4.05 7.85 0.45
N VAL A 7 4.47 8.20 1.67
CA VAL A 7 3.60 8.41 2.82
C VAL A 7 4.16 9.57 3.65
N ASN A 8 3.33 10.54 3.96
CA ASN A 8 3.78 11.77 4.64
C ASN A 8 4.07 11.56 6.12
N ASP A 9 3.47 10.56 6.75
CA ASP A 9 3.61 10.32 8.17
C ASP A 9 4.44 9.05 8.41
N PRO A 10 5.66 9.16 8.97
CA PRO A 10 6.51 8.00 9.22
C PRO A 10 5.96 7.05 10.28
N THR A 11 4.92 7.44 11.01
CA THR A 11 4.28 6.58 12.02
C THR A 11 2.99 5.95 11.52
N ALA A 12 2.54 6.25 10.30
CA ALA A 12 1.31 5.71 9.75
C ALA A 12 1.42 4.21 9.45
N THR A 13 0.32 3.51 9.65
CA THR A 13 0.17 2.13 9.20
C THR A 13 -0.29 2.14 7.76
N VAL A 14 0.43 1.44 6.88
CA VAL A 14 0.13 1.40 5.46
C VAL A 14 -0.43 0.03 5.09
N VAL A 15 -1.59 0.05 4.43
CA VAL A 15 -2.25 -1.16 3.91
C VAL A 15 -2.49 -0.99 2.42
N VAL A 16 -2.10 -1.98 1.64
CA VAL A 16 -2.34 -2.02 0.19
C VAL A 16 -3.46 -3.02 -0.07
N THR A 17 -4.51 -2.57 -0.75
CA THR A 17 -5.63 -3.42 -1.14
C THR A 17 -5.58 -3.67 -2.64
N VAL A 18 -5.55 -4.93 -3.03
CA VAL A 18 -5.53 -5.37 -4.42
C VAL A 18 -6.67 -6.35 -4.63
N ASP A 19 -7.55 -6.04 -5.59
CA ASP A 19 -8.71 -6.87 -5.93
C ASP A 19 -9.55 -7.25 -4.70
N GLY A 20 -9.69 -6.33 -3.75
CA GLY A 20 -10.47 -6.53 -2.53
C GLY A 20 -9.76 -7.26 -1.40
N VAL A 21 -8.48 -7.59 -1.57
CA VAL A 21 -7.67 -8.27 -0.54
C VAL A 21 -6.65 -7.29 0.04
N ASN A 22 -6.57 -7.21 1.36
CA ASN A 22 -5.67 -6.31 2.07
C ASN A 22 -4.32 -6.96 2.34
N TYR A 23 -3.25 -6.22 2.07
CA TYR A 23 -1.87 -6.63 2.33
C TYR A 23 -1.18 -5.56 3.17
N PRO A 24 -0.58 -5.90 4.32
CA PRO A 24 0.15 -4.91 5.12
C PRO A 24 1.46 -4.54 4.42
N ALA A 25 1.70 -3.25 4.27
CA ALA A 25 2.95 -2.73 3.73
C ALA A 25 3.86 -2.23 4.84
N THR A 26 5.15 -2.06 4.54
CA THR A 26 6.12 -1.51 5.48
C THR A 26 6.25 -0.01 5.27
N ASN A 27 6.02 0.78 6.32
CA ASN A 27 6.36 2.19 6.34
C ASN A 27 7.85 2.29 6.66
N ASN A 28 8.64 2.81 5.72
CA ASN A 28 10.10 2.84 5.86
C ASN A 28 10.59 3.94 6.80
N GLY A 29 9.71 4.86 7.21
CA GLY A 29 10.06 5.94 8.13
C GLY A 29 10.77 7.13 7.48
N ASP A 30 10.95 7.13 6.18
CA ASP A 30 11.63 8.18 5.42
C ASP A 30 10.73 8.90 4.40
N GLY A 31 9.42 8.70 4.52
CA GLY A 31 8.45 9.25 3.58
C GLY A 31 8.04 8.28 2.48
N THR A 32 8.51 7.03 2.55
CA THR A 32 8.16 5.97 1.59
C THR A 32 7.62 4.74 2.29
N TRP A 33 6.88 3.93 1.52
CA TRP A 33 6.43 2.61 1.96
C TRP A 33 6.80 1.56 0.91
N THR A 34 6.93 0.32 1.34
CA THR A 34 7.25 -0.81 0.46
C THR A 34 6.34 -1.99 0.78
N LEU A 35 5.77 -2.59 -0.26
CA LEU A 35 5.16 -3.92 -0.19
C LEU A 35 6.13 -4.90 -0.86
N ALA A 36 6.65 -5.83 -0.08
CA ALA A 36 7.72 -6.70 -0.53
C ALA A 36 7.31 -7.59 -1.70
N ASP A 37 8.28 -7.95 -2.52
CA ASP A 37 8.09 -8.93 -3.60
C ASP A 37 7.58 -10.26 -3.00
N ASN A 38 6.75 -10.97 -3.76
CA ASN A 38 6.10 -12.22 -3.35
C ASN A 38 5.04 -12.07 -2.24
N THR A 39 4.73 -10.86 -1.78
CA THR A 39 3.60 -10.63 -0.88
C THR A 39 2.28 -10.74 -1.63
N LEU A 40 2.24 -10.25 -2.88
CA LEU A 40 1.08 -10.35 -3.73
C LEU A 40 1.11 -11.65 -4.53
N PRO A 41 -0.06 -12.28 -4.77
CA PRO A 41 -0.14 -13.37 -5.73
C PRO A 41 0.15 -12.86 -7.15
N ALA A 42 0.44 -13.78 -8.06
CA ALA A 42 0.59 -13.42 -9.46
C ALA A 42 -0.72 -12.80 -9.98
N LEU A 43 -0.62 -11.59 -10.54
CA LEU A 43 -1.79 -10.90 -11.10
C LEU A 43 -2.05 -11.41 -12.51
N THR A 44 -3.34 -11.53 -12.85
CA THR A 44 -3.76 -11.86 -14.22
C THR A 44 -3.51 -10.69 -15.15
N ASP A 45 -3.52 -10.93 -16.47
CA ASP A 45 -3.42 -9.85 -17.44
C ASP A 45 -4.61 -8.90 -17.32
N GLY A 46 -4.36 -7.61 -17.58
CA GLY A 46 -5.37 -6.57 -17.51
C GLY A 46 -5.15 -5.60 -16.36
N PRO A 47 -5.98 -4.56 -16.27
CA PRO A 47 -5.84 -3.57 -15.23
C PRO A 47 -6.31 -4.11 -13.86
N HIS A 48 -5.54 -3.78 -12.82
CA HIS A 48 -5.89 -4.08 -11.44
C HIS A 48 -5.86 -2.79 -10.63
N THR A 49 -6.95 -2.50 -9.93
CA THR A 49 -7.02 -1.33 -9.05
C THR A 49 -6.32 -1.64 -7.73
N ILE A 50 -5.40 -0.76 -7.36
CA ILE A 50 -4.69 -0.82 -6.09
C ILE A 50 -5.10 0.38 -5.25
N THR A 51 -5.52 0.14 -4.03
CA THR A 51 -5.83 1.19 -3.06
C THR A 51 -4.81 1.15 -1.93
N VAL A 52 -4.20 2.28 -1.62
CA VAL A 52 -3.26 2.41 -0.52
C VAL A 52 -3.90 3.23 0.57
N THR A 53 -3.98 2.69 1.78
CA THR A 53 -4.53 3.37 2.94
C THR A 53 -3.44 3.58 3.97
N ALA A 54 -3.21 4.84 4.37
CA ALA A 54 -2.29 5.19 5.44
C ALA A 54 -3.10 5.73 6.61
N THR A 55 -2.96 5.11 7.78
CA THR A 55 -3.69 5.49 9.00
C THR A 55 -2.70 5.95 10.05
N ASP A 56 -2.87 7.18 10.57
CA ASP A 56 -2.01 7.70 11.63
C ASP A 56 -2.39 7.14 13.01
N PRO A 57 -1.56 7.35 14.05
CA PRO A 57 -1.86 6.84 15.40
C PRO A 57 -3.14 7.41 16.01
N ALA A 58 -3.63 8.54 15.54
CA ALA A 58 -4.88 9.13 15.99
C ALA A 58 -6.11 8.53 15.29
N GLY A 59 -5.93 7.62 14.33
CA GLY A 59 -7.00 6.96 13.60
C GLY A 59 -7.44 7.70 12.34
N ASN A 60 -6.73 8.75 11.92
CA ASN A 60 -7.04 9.45 10.67
C ASN A 60 -6.44 8.69 9.49
N ALA A 61 -7.26 8.36 8.52
CA ALA A 61 -6.84 7.60 7.35
C ALA A 61 -6.87 8.46 6.08
N GLY A 62 -5.85 8.30 5.25
CA GLY A 62 -5.82 8.83 3.89
C GLY A 62 -5.71 7.68 2.90
N THR A 63 -6.30 7.84 1.72
CA THR A 63 -6.27 6.81 0.68
C THR A 63 -5.75 7.39 -0.63
N ASP A 64 -5.09 6.53 -1.41
CA ASP A 64 -4.71 6.83 -2.78
C ASP A 64 -4.98 5.59 -3.62
N THR A 65 -5.21 5.78 -4.92
CA THR A 65 -5.52 4.69 -5.82
C THR A 65 -4.61 4.72 -7.03
N ALA A 66 -4.30 3.54 -7.55
CA ALA A 66 -3.57 3.39 -8.79
C ALA A 66 -4.11 2.17 -9.55
N VAL A 67 -3.81 2.12 -10.84
CA VAL A 67 -4.13 0.97 -11.69
C VAL A 67 -2.84 0.43 -12.29
N VAL A 68 -2.65 -0.85 -12.18
CA VAL A 68 -1.46 -1.54 -12.73
C VAL A 68 -1.85 -2.59 -13.74
#